data_dce5c5883ec8f3f76ba94c6cb05d00f9
#
_entry.id   dce5c5883ec8f3f76ba94c6cb05d00f9
#
_cell.length_a   1.000
_cell.length_b   1.000
_cell.length_c   1.000
_cell.angle_alpha   90.00
_cell.angle_beta   90.00
_cell.angle_gamma   90.00
#
_symmetry.space_group_name_H-M   'P 1'
#
loop_
_entity.id
_entity.type
_entity.pdbx_description
1 polymer ?
#
loop_
_entity_poly.entity_id
_entity_poly.type
_entity_poly.pdbx_seq_one_letter_code
_entity_poly.pdbx_strand_id
1 'polypeptide(L)'
;MFWRVLKWVVIVVAVAYAALVIGRLVYSVRQDRALEEVEKIHATKLAFSDVLGVNLPPPPDNPDATVAGVDANKNGIRDDVELTIFKEYPDSAKTRAVLLQYALALQMEVTQEFLNEEIVNAVVEENSRSGTCIADTLVPRKSPSSSRTYSDIEKIDTYTNFVDEKQFNTATRKVARDKFYEHMGSYENSPKSTCDIDISTLTN
;
A
#
# COMPACT_ATOMS: atom_id res chain seq x y z
N MET A 1 -42.76 -42.21 20.85
CA MET A 1 -41.78 -42.09 19.77
C MET A 1 -41.78 -40.68 19.16
N PHE A 2 -42.91 -40.11 18.77
CA PHE A 2 -43.08 -38.77 18.19
C PHE A 2 -42.41 -37.63 18.99
N TRP A 3 -42.65 -37.54 20.30
CA TRP A 3 -42.09 -36.50 21.19
C TRP A 3 -40.54 -36.54 21.27
N ARG A 4 -39.94 -37.70 21.19
CA ARG A 4 -38.45 -37.83 21.16
C ARG A 4 -37.88 -37.32 19.84
N VAL A 5 -38.52 -37.62 18.73
CA VAL A 5 -38.10 -37.14 17.39
C VAL A 5 -38.26 -35.60 17.35
N LEU A 6 -39.40 -35.08 17.79
CA LEU A 6 -39.65 -33.63 17.82
C LEU A 6 -38.58 -32.89 18.65
N LYS A 7 -38.24 -33.43 19.83
CA LYS A 7 -37.23 -32.85 20.69
C LYS A 7 -35.88 -32.79 20.01
N TRP A 8 -35.46 -33.83 19.30
CA TRP A 8 -34.18 -33.85 18.55
C TRP A 8 -34.21 -32.89 17.37
N VAL A 9 -35.30 -32.76 16.68
CA VAL A 9 -35.46 -31.80 15.57
C VAL A 9 -35.31 -30.36 16.11
N VAL A 10 -35.96 -30.03 17.23
CA VAL A 10 -35.82 -28.69 17.84
C VAL A 10 -34.37 -28.40 18.26
N ILE A 11 -33.69 -29.38 18.85
CA ILE A 11 -32.28 -29.22 19.24
C ILE A 11 -31.39 -28.98 18.00
N VAL A 12 -31.55 -29.76 16.94
CA VAL A 12 -30.77 -29.62 15.70
C VAL A 12 -31.00 -28.22 15.07
N VAL A 13 -32.25 -27.78 15.01
CA VAL A 13 -32.61 -26.47 14.48
C VAL A 13 -31.99 -25.35 15.35
N ALA A 14 -32.05 -25.48 16.66
CA ALA A 14 -31.46 -24.49 17.58
C ALA A 14 -29.92 -24.42 17.44
N VAL A 15 -29.26 -25.56 17.31
CA VAL A 15 -27.80 -25.62 17.08
C VAL A 15 -27.41 -25.01 15.72
N ALA A 16 -28.18 -25.35 14.67
CA ALA A 16 -27.94 -24.79 13.34
C ALA A 16 -28.14 -23.26 13.33
N TYR A 17 -29.17 -22.77 13.99
CA TYR A 17 -29.42 -21.35 14.15
C TYR A 17 -28.30 -20.63 14.93
N ALA A 18 -27.85 -21.22 16.05
CA ALA A 18 -26.73 -20.68 16.82
C ALA A 18 -25.44 -20.60 16.00
N ALA A 19 -25.15 -21.65 15.20
CA ALA A 19 -24.00 -21.67 14.29
C ALA A 19 -24.07 -20.55 13.22
N LEU A 20 -25.23 -20.33 12.64
CA LEU A 20 -25.47 -19.24 11.68
C LEU A 20 -25.28 -17.86 12.32
N VAL A 21 -25.80 -17.65 13.53
CA VAL A 21 -25.64 -16.37 14.27
C VAL A 21 -24.17 -16.12 14.59
N ILE A 22 -23.45 -17.14 15.08
CA ILE A 22 -22.02 -17.02 15.37
C ILE A 22 -21.23 -16.72 14.08
N GLY A 23 -21.50 -17.44 13.00
CA GLY A 23 -20.87 -17.21 11.70
C GLY A 23 -21.10 -15.78 11.20
N ARG A 24 -22.31 -15.25 11.35
CA ARG A 24 -22.64 -13.88 10.96
C ARG A 24 -21.94 -12.84 11.83
N LEU A 25 -21.82 -13.07 13.12
CA LEU A 25 -21.09 -12.18 14.04
C LEU A 25 -19.59 -12.14 13.70
N VAL A 26 -18.98 -13.30 13.45
CA VAL A 26 -17.56 -13.37 13.04
C VAL A 26 -17.34 -12.63 11.71
N TYR A 27 -18.24 -12.81 10.75
CA TYR A 27 -18.18 -12.10 9.47
C TYR A 27 -18.30 -10.59 9.66
N SER A 28 -19.27 -10.11 10.45
CA SER A 28 -19.44 -8.68 10.73
C SER A 28 -18.20 -8.06 11.38
N VAL A 29 -17.62 -8.70 12.40
CA VAL A 29 -16.39 -8.21 13.06
C VAL A 29 -15.21 -8.14 12.11
N ARG A 30 -15.08 -9.13 11.20
CA ARG A 30 -14.02 -9.08 10.17
C ARG A 30 -14.23 -7.93 9.18
N GLN A 31 -15.47 -7.71 8.77
CA GLN A 31 -15.81 -6.62 7.85
C GLN A 31 -15.52 -5.25 8.47
N ASP A 32 -15.93 -5.06 9.74
CA ASP A 32 -15.67 -3.80 10.45
C ASP A 32 -14.17 -3.53 10.58
N ARG A 33 -13.37 -4.55 10.91
CA ARG A 33 -11.91 -4.44 10.96
C ARG A 33 -11.30 -4.12 9.59
N ALA A 34 -11.81 -4.72 8.54
CA ALA A 34 -11.33 -4.44 7.19
C ALA A 34 -11.60 -2.99 6.78
N LEU A 35 -12.79 -2.45 7.10
CA LEU A 35 -13.11 -1.05 6.85
C LEU A 35 -12.20 -0.09 7.62
N GLU A 36 -11.91 -0.37 8.90
CA GLU A 36 -10.96 0.41 9.69
C GLU A 36 -9.55 0.39 9.08
N GLU A 37 -9.08 -0.78 8.60
CA GLU A 37 -7.77 -0.87 7.96
C GLU A 37 -7.74 -0.16 6.60
N VAL A 38 -8.79 -0.24 5.79
CA VAL A 38 -8.92 0.54 4.54
C VAL A 38 -8.82 2.05 4.84
N GLU A 39 -9.52 2.52 5.88
CA GLU A 39 -9.43 3.93 6.28
C GLU A 39 -8.02 4.32 6.70
N LYS A 40 -7.31 3.47 7.46
CA LYS A 40 -5.91 3.69 7.84
C LYS A 40 -4.99 3.72 6.62
N ILE A 41 -5.14 2.78 5.67
CA ILE A 41 -4.37 2.76 4.42
C ILE A 41 -4.51 4.10 3.71
N HIS A 42 -5.75 4.55 3.52
CA HIS A 42 -6.01 5.82 2.86
C HIS A 42 -5.61 7.07 3.67
N ALA A 43 -5.55 6.97 4.99
CA ALA A 43 -5.08 8.05 5.87
C ALA A 43 -3.56 8.11 5.99
N THR A 44 -2.86 7.01 5.67
CA THR A 44 -1.40 6.96 5.71
C THR A 44 -0.82 7.80 4.56
N LYS A 45 -0.09 8.84 4.91
CA LYS A 45 0.43 9.83 3.96
C LYS A 45 1.89 10.15 4.29
N LEU A 46 2.66 10.41 3.24
CA LEU A 46 4.01 10.93 3.37
C LEU A 46 3.99 12.28 4.09
N ALA A 47 4.82 12.46 5.11
CA ALA A 47 4.96 13.73 5.80
C ALA A 47 5.99 14.63 5.10
N PHE A 48 5.80 15.94 5.19
CA PHE A 48 6.73 16.92 4.64
C PHE A 48 8.14 16.82 5.28
N SER A 49 8.20 16.49 6.58
CA SER A 49 9.44 16.23 7.31
C SER A 49 10.26 15.08 6.73
N ASP A 50 9.60 14.04 6.19
CA ASP A 50 10.28 12.90 5.60
C ASP A 50 10.97 13.30 4.29
N VAL A 51 10.30 14.10 3.46
CA VAL A 51 10.88 14.64 2.22
C VAL A 51 12.11 15.51 2.46
N LEU A 52 12.11 16.26 3.57
CA LEU A 52 13.24 17.09 3.96
C LEU A 52 14.35 16.31 4.67
N GLY A 53 14.12 15.06 5.02
CA GLY A 53 15.09 14.24 5.74
C GLY A 53 15.31 14.65 7.20
N VAL A 54 14.31 15.32 7.83
CA VAL A 54 14.42 15.77 9.22
C VAL A 54 14.61 14.59 10.18
N ASN A 55 13.95 13.47 9.89
CA ASN A 55 14.00 12.24 10.69
C ASN A 55 14.62 11.08 9.91
N LEU A 56 15.61 11.35 9.07
CA LEU A 56 16.26 10.32 8.28
C LEU A 56 16.86 9.24 9.19
N PRO A 57 16.54 7.96 8.99
CA PRO A 57 16.98 6.88 9.86
C PRO A 57 18.48 6.59 9.68
N PRO A 58 19.14 5.99 10.67
CA PRO A 58 20.48 5.44 10.47
C PRO A 58 20.42 4.23 9.52
N PRO A 59 21.53 3.94 8.80
CA PRO A 59 21.61 2.74 7.98
C PRO A 59 21.31 1.47 8.82
N PRO A 60 20.35 0.61 8.39
CA PRO A 60 20.02 -0.60 9.14
C PRO A 60 21.11 -1.67 9.00
N ASP A 61 21.42 -2.38 10.11
CA ASP A 61 22.44 -3.45 10.11
C ASP A 61 22.04 -4.65 9.26
N ASN A 62 20.76 -5.01 9.24
CA ASN A 62 20.24 -6.17 8.49
C ASN A 62 18.86 -5.87 7.89
N PRO A 63 18.80 -5.10 6.80
CA PRO A 63 17.53 -4.67 6.18
C PRO A 63 16.71 -5.83 5.61
N ASP A 64 17.33 -6.98 5.36
CA ASP A 64 16.72 -8.14 4.69
C ASP A 64 16.34 -9.27 5.66
N ALA A 65 16.43 -9.05 6.98
CA ALA A 65 16.10 -10.06 8.00
C ALA A 65 14.63 -10.49 7.95
N THR A 66 13.74 -9.59 7.55
CA THR A 66 12.30 -9.85 7.42
C THR A 66 11.77 -9.31 6.10
N VAL A 67 10.57 -9.74 5.70
CA VAL A 67 9.88 -9.19 4.53
C VAL A 67 9.61 -7.70 4.70
N ALA A 68 9.16 -7.29 5.89
CA ALA A 68 8.91 -5.88 6.21
C ALA A 68 10.18 -5.02 6.22
N GLY A 69 11.35 -5.63 6.55
CA GLY A 69 12.60 -4.90 6.73
C GLY A 69 12.64 -4.10 8.03
N VAL A 70 13.38 -3.01 8.04
CA VAL A 70 13.51 -2.07 9.17
C VAL A 70 12.89 -0.74 8.78
N ASP A 71 12.10 -0.17 9.70
CA ASP A 71 11.51 1.17 9.64
C ASP A 71 11.67 1.79 11.03
N ALA A 72 12.83 2.38 11.30
CA ALA A 72 13.22 2.87 12.61
C ALA A 72 12.53 4.19 12.97
N ASN A 73 12.28 5.05 11.98
CA ASN A 73 11.60 6.34 12.16
C ASN A 73 10.06 6.21 12.09
N LYS A 74 9.53 5.02 11.75
CA LYS A 74 8.09 4.68 11.73
C LYS A 74 7.28 5.55 10.77
N ASN A 75 7.85 5.89 9.64
CA ASN A 75 7.16 6.63 8.59
C ASN A 75 6.47 5.72 7.54
N GLY A 76 6.56 4.39 7.72
CA GLY A 76 5.97 3.39 6.82
C GLY A 76 6.82 3.07 5.60
N ILE A 77 8.02 3.66 5.49
CA ILE A 77 8.98 3.40 4.42
C ILE A 77 10.16 2.62 5.00
N ARG A 78 10.65 1.65 4.27
CA ARG A 78 11.82 0.87 4.70
C ARG A 78 13.08 1.73 4.66
N ASP A 79 13.84 1.77 5.76
CA ASP A 79 15.00 2.64 5.98
C ASP A 79 16.03 2.61 4.85
N ASP A 80 16.38 1.42 4.36
CA ASP A 80 17.38 1.26 3.29
C ASP A 80 16.87 1.77 1.93
N VAL A 81 15.57 1.71 1.67
CA VAL A 81 14.94 2.30 0.47
C VAL A 81 14.94 3.82 0.59
N GLU A 82 14.50 4.35 1.74
CA GLU A 82 14.49 5.78 2.03
C GLU A 82 15.88 6.39 1.85
N LEU A 83 16.90 5.82 2.50
CA LEU A 83 18.29 6.26 2.39
C LEU A 83 18.83 6.19 0.97
N THR A 84 18.42 5.18 0.19
CA THR A 84 18.82 5.04 -1.22
C THR A 84 18.21 6.15 -2.07
N ILE A 85 16.95 6.52 -1.84
CA ILE A 85 16.29 7.65 -2.54
C ILE A 85 17.00 8.96 -2.20
N PHE A 86 17.33 9.21 -0.94
CA PHE A 86 18.06 10.41 -0.53
C PHE A 86 19.47 10.49 -1.13
N LYS A 87 20.15 9.37 -1.23
CA LYS A 87 21.49 9.28 -1.82
C LYS A 87 21.47 9.55 -3.33
N GLU A 88 20.46 9.05 -4.03
CA GLU A 88 20.37 9.19 -5.50
C GLU A 88 19.88 10.59 -5.89
N TYR A 89 18.98 11.18 -5.10
CA TYR A 89 18.37 12.48 -5.39
C TYR A 89 18.60 13.51 -4.27
N PRO A 90 19.88 13.83 -3.93
CA PRO A 90 20.19 14.72 -2.80
C PRO A 90 19.66 16.14 -3.00
N ASP A 91 19.65 16.62 -4.25
CA ASP A 91 19.36 18.02 -4.58
C ASP A 91 17.92 18.24 -5.08
N SER A 92 17.10 17.19 -5.19
CA SER A 92 15.72 17.31 -5.67
C SER A 92 14.70 16.84 -4.65
N ALA A 93 14.17 17.77 -3.86
CA ALA A 93 13.08 17.50 -2.91
C ALA A 93 11.81 17.01 -3.62
N LYS A 94 11.53 17.50 -4.83
CA LYS A 94 10.38 17.06 -5.63
C LYS A 94 10.50 15.58 -6.02
N THR A 95 11.67 15.17 -6.52
CA THR A 95 11.91 13.78 -6.88
C THR A 95 11.82 12.88 -5.65
N ARG A 96 12.44 13.28 -4.53
CA ARG A 96 12.32 12.52 -3.28
C ARG A 96 10.86 12.37 -2.84
N ALA A 97 10.07 13.43 -2.88
CA ALA A 97 8.67 13.39 -2.44
C ALA A 97 7.86 12.32 -3.19
N VAL A 98 7.94 12.30 -4.52
CA VAL A 98 7.16 11.35 -5.32
C VAL A 98 7.67 9.91 -5.20
N LEU A 99 8.99 9.70 -5.07
CA LEU A 99 9.58 8.37 -4.91
C LEU A 99 9.36 7.79 -3.51
N LEU A 100 9.40 8.62 -2.46
CA LEU A 100 9.08 8.21 -1.09
C LEU A 100 7.60 7.84 -0.96
N GLN A 101 6.68 8.61 -1.56
CA GLN A 101 5.27 8.27 -1.60
C GLN A 101 5.05 6.92 -2.31
N TYR A 102 5.76 6.66 -3.41
CA TYR A 102 5.67 5.40 -4.11
C TYR A 102 6.26 4.25 -3.28
N ALA A 103 7.40 4.45 -2.62
CA ALA A 103 7.99 3.48 -1.71
C ALA A 103 7.06 3.13 -0.54
N LEU A 104 6.35 4.12 0.02
CA LEU A 104 5.34 3.94 1.06
C LEU A 104 4.22 3.02 0.59
N ALA A 105 3.68 3.25 -0.61
CA ALA A 105 2.64 2.40 -1.18
C ALA A 105 3.12 0.96 -1.44
N LEU A 106 4.34 0.79 -1.98
CA LEU A 106 4.93 -0.52 -2.21
C LEU A 106 5.23 -1.28 -0.90
N GLN A 107 5.58 -0.57 0.18
CA GLN A 107 5.78 -1.18 1.48
C GLN A 107 4.48 -1.79 2.02
N MET A 108 3.34 -1.15 1.79
CA MET A 108 2.03 -1.67 2.18
C MET A 108 1.71 -3.02 1.51
N GLU A 109 2.16 -3.27 0.27
CA GLU A 109 1.95 -4.53 -0.44
C GLU A 109 2.53 -5.76 0.30
N VAL A 110 3.53 -5.55 1.15
CA VAL A 110 4.22 -6.64 1.86
C VAL A 110 4.06 -6.60 3.38
N THR A 111 3.49 -5.52 3.92
CA THR A 111 3.31 -5.35 5.37
C THR A 111 1.85 -5.39 5.81
N GLN A 112 0.90 -5.13 4.89
CA GLN A 112 -0.51 -5.10 5.22
C GLN A 112 -1.06 -6.50 5.49
N GLU A 113 -1.81 -6.66 6.59
CA GLU A 113 -2.52 -7.92 6.88
C GLU A 113 -3.67 -8.11 5.89
N PHE A 114 -3.72 -9.28 5.25
CA PHE A 114 -4.84 -9.63 4.39
C PHE A 114 -6.06 -10.01 5.22
N LEU A 115 -7.09 -9.19 5.22
CA LEU A 115 -8.39 -9.46 5.84
C LEU A 115 -9.46 -9.83 4.79
N ASN A 116 -9.48 -9.12 3.67
CA ASN A 116 -10.37 -9.32 2.52
C ASN A 116 -9.81 -8.60 1.27
N GLU A 117 -10.51 -8.71 0.13
CA GLU A 117 -10.14 -8.07 -1.12
C GLU A 117 -10.12 -6.54 -1.04
N GLU A 118 -10.91 -5.91 -0.16
CA GLU A 118 -10.98 -4.46 -0.02
C GLU A 118 -9.65 -3.87 0.47
N ILE A 119 -8.92 -4.61 1.34
CA ILE A 119 -7.57 -4.23 1.78
C ILE A 119 -6.61 -4.17 0.59
N VAL A 120 -6.62 -5.22 -0.25
CA VAL A 120 -5.74 -5.29 -1.42
C VAL A 120 -6.06 -4.17 -2.39
N ASN A 121 -7.35 -3.95 -2.67
CA ASN A 121 -7.79 -2.88 -3.56
C ASN A 121 -7.39 -1.49 -3.06
N ALA A 122 -7.50 -1.23 -1.75
CA ALA A 122 -7.09 0.04 -1.15
C ALA A 122 -5.58 0.30 -1.30
N VAL A 123 -4.74 -0.72 -1.10
CA VAL A 123 -3.29 -0.60 -1.30
C VAL A 123 -2.95 -0.40 -2.78
N VAL A 124 -3.59 -1.13 -3.69
CA VAL A 124 -3.41 -0.96 -5.15
C VAL A 124 -3.84 0.44 -5.60
N GLU A 125 -4.89 0.99 -5.01
CA GLU A 125 -5.33 2.36 -5.25
C GLU A 125 -4.25 3.38 -4.83
N GLU A 126 -3.64 3.24 -3.64
CA GLU A 126 -2.54 4.10 -3.19
C GLU A 126 -1.29 3.93 -4.06
N ASN A 127 -0.99 2.71 -4.54
CA ASN A 127 0.10 2.46 -5.50
C ASN A 127 -0.18 3.18 -6.84
N SER A 128 -1.37 3.01 -7.41
CA SER A 128 -1.77 3.70 -8.67
C SER A 128 -1.71 5.23 -8.53
N ARG A 129 -2.16 5.76 -7.38
CA ARG A 129 -2.13 7.18 -7.06
C ARG A 129 -0.69 7.70 -6.98
N SER A 130 0.21 6.99 -6.31
CA SER A 130 1.62 7.36 -6.18
C SER A 130 2.37 7.28 -7.51
N GLY A 131 2.11 6.26 -8.33
CA GLY A 131 2.64 6.17 -9.69
C GLY A 131 2.18 7.34 -10.58
N THR A 132 0.92 7.76 -10.42
CA THR A 132 0.40 8.94 -11.12
C THR A 132 1.08 10.22 -10.64
N CYS A 133 1.37 10.33 -9.32
CA CYS A 133 2.14 11.47 -8.77
C CYS A 133 3.54 11.55 -9.39
N ILE A 134 4.26 10.43 -9.53
CA ILE A 134 5.55 10.37 -10.25
C ILE A 134 5.38 10.89 -11.67
N ALA A 135 4.42 10.32 -12.39
CA ALA A 135 4.20 10.63 -13.79
C ALA A 135 3.85 12.12 -14.02
N ASP A 136 2.98 12.69 -13.22
CA ASP A 136 2.52 14.08 -13.39
C ASP A 136 3.56 15.09 -12.91
N THR A 137 4.41 14.71 -11.95
CA THR A 137 5.47 15.60 -11.42
C THR A 137 6.74 15.57 -12.24
N LEU A 138 7.26 14.37 -12.57
CA LEU A 138 8.58 14.22 -13.21
C LEU A 138 8.51 14.15 -14.73
N VAL A 139 7.36 13.71 -15.28
CA VAL A 139 7.14 13.59 -16.72
C VAL A 139 5.76 14.20 -17.05
N PRO A 140 5.57 15.52 -16.85
CA PRO A 140 4.28 16.16 -17.05
C PRO A 140 3.82 16.06 -18.51
N ARG A 141 2.52 15.93 -18.72
CA ARG A 141 1.91 15.97 -20.05
C ARG A 141 2.09 17.34 -20.67
N LYS A 142 2.22 17.40 -21.99
CA LYS A 142 2.31 18.67 -22.73
C LYS A 142 1.04 19.53 -22.60
N SER A 143 -0.11 18.88 -22.46
CA SER A 143 -1.39 19.48 -22.13
C SER A 143 -2.27 18.47 -21.38
N PRO A 144 -3.29 18.89 -20.62
CA PRO A 144 -4.18 17.97 -19.90
C PRO A 144 -4.85 16.91 -20.77
N SER A 145 -5.12 17.23 -22.05
CA SER A 145 -5.74 16.32 -23.03
C SER A 145 -4.75 15.50 -23.85
N SER A 146 -3.43 15.72 -23.71
CA SER A 146 -2.43 14.97 -24.47
C SER A 146 -2.14 13.62 -23.85
N SER A 147 -1.96 12.60 -24.69
CA SER A 147 -1.39 11.32 -24.24
C SER A 147 0.12 11.43 -24.05
N ARG A 148 0.68 10.61 -23.16
CA ARG A 148 2.14 10.44 -23.03
C ARG A 148 2.69 9.64 -24.22
N THR A 149 3.88 9.99 -24.64
CA THR A 149 4.61 9.26 -25.69
C THR A 149 5.26 8.01 -25.08
N TYR A 150 5.75 7.08 -25.92
CA TYR A 150 6.55 5.93 -25.47
C TYR A 150 7.76 6.36 -24.65
N SER A 151 8.47 7.41 -25.10
CA SER A 151 9.64 7.94 -24.37
C SER A 151 9.26 8.54 -23.02
N ASP A 152 8.05 9.08 -22.85
CA ASP A 152 7.55 9.57 -21.56
C ASP A 152 7.27 8.39 -20.63
N ILE A 153 6.71 7.28 -21.15
CA ILE A 153 6.47 6.06 -20.38
C ILE A 153 7.79 5.44 -19.93
N GLU A 154 8.79 5.30 -20.82
CA GLU A 154 10.12 4.79 -20.47
C GLU A 154 10.80 5.60 -19.35
N LYS A 155 10.61 6.92 -19.36
CA LYS A 155 11.12 7.77 -18.27
C LYS A 155 10.39 7.52 -16.95
N ILE A 156 9.07 7.36 -16.99
CA ILE A 156 8.29 7.02 -15.78
C ILE A 156 8.77 5.67 -15.25
N ASP A 157 8.90 4.67 -16.13
CA ASP A 157 9.36 3.33 -15.77
C ASP A 157 10.77 3.35 -15.15
N THR A 158 11.64 4.26 -15.58
CA THR A 158 12.95 4.42 -14.95
C THR A 158 12.83 4.78 -13.47
N TYR A 159 11.92 5.67 -13.11
CA TYR A 159 11.71 6.07 -11.70
C TYR A 159 11.01 4.99 -10.89
N THR A 160 9.95 4.38 -11.43
CA THR A 160 9.21 3.32 -10.71
C THR A 160 10.07 2.08 -10.54
N ASN A 161 10.77 1.62 -11.57
CA ASN A 161 11.67 0.48 -11.51
C ASN A 161 12.81 0.70 -10.51
N PHE A 162 13.36 1.92 -10.43
CA PHE A 162 14.37 2.24 -9.42
C PHE A 162 13.90 1.93 -8.00
N VAL A 163 12.67 2.31 -7.65
CA VAL A 163 12.12 2.03 -6.32
C VAL A 163 11.73 0.55 -6.18
N ASP A 164 11.07 -0.03 -7.19
CA ASP A 164 10.66 -1.43 -7.22
C ASP A 164 11.84 -2.39 -6.96
N GLU A 165 12.97 -2.16 -7.64
CA GLU A 165 14.18 -2.97 -7.47
C GLU A 165 14.73 -2.92 -6.04
N LYS A 166 14.64 -1.77 -5.38
CA LYS A 166 15.07 -1.62 -4.00
C LYS A 166 14.05 -2.23 -3.04
N GLN A 167 12.77 -2.00 -3.27
CA GLN A 167 11.68 -2.50 -2.43
C GLN A 167 11.56 -4.02 -2.47
N PHE A 168 11.69 -4.64 -3.65
CA PHE A 168 11.55 -6.08 -3.86
C PHE A 168 12.88 -6.77 -4.18
N ASN A 169 13.95 -6.37 -3.47
CA ASN A 169 15.33 -6.83 -3.68
C ASN A 169 15.57 -8.31 -3.30
N THR A 170 14.67 -8.95 -2.53
CA THR A 170 14.81 -10.36 -2.12
C THR A 170 13.74 -11.26 -2.72
N ALA A 171 14.04 -12.56 -2.87
CA ALA A 171 13.05 -13.54 -3.35
C ALA A 171 11.82 -13.63 -2.43
N THR A 172 12.01 -13.50 -1.11
CA THR A 172 10.92 -13.54 -0.15
C THR A 172 9.95 -12.38 -0.30
N ARG A 173 10.45 -11.16 -0.57
CA ARG A 173 9.62 -9.97 -0.84
C ARG A 173 8.85 -10.10 -2.15
N LYS A 174 9.49 -10.63 -3.21
CA LYS A 174 8.82 -10.90 -4.49
C LYS A 174 7.65 -11.88 -4.31
N VAL A 175 7.90 -12.98 -3.61
CA VAL A 175 6.84 -13.97 -3.29
C VAL A 175 5.73 -13.37 -2.43
N ALA A 176 6.06 -12.50 -1.46
CA ALA A 176 5.06 -11.82 -0.64
C ALA A 176 4.18 -10.89 -1.48
N ARG A 177 4.79 -10.12 -2.40
CA ARG A 177 4.08 -9.29 -3.37
C ARG A 177 3.18 -10.10 -4.29
N ASP A 178 3.68 -11.20 -4.86
CA ASP A 178 2.90 -12.06 -5.74
C ASP A 178 1.66 -12.59 -5.03
N LYS A 179 1.81 -13.07 -3.78
CA LYS A 179 0.70 -13.53 -2.95
C LYS A 179 -0.31 -12.42 -2.63
N PHE A 180 0.16 -11.20 -2.42
CA PHE A 180 -0.72 -10.05 -2.21
C PHE A 180 -1.62 -9.83 -3.44
N TYR A 181 -1.05 -9.84 -4.63
CA TYR A 181 -1.78 -9.64 -5.89
C TYR A 181 -2.70 -10.81 -6.29
N GLU A 182 -2.51 -12.03 -5.76
CA GLU A 182 -3.45 -13.15 -5.95
C GLU A 182 -4.88 -12.82 -5.48
N HIS A 183 -5.01 -11.85 -4.58
CA HIS A 183 -6.28 -11.43 -3.99
C HIS A 183 -6.80 -10.09 -4.53
N MET A 184 -6.21 -9.58 -5.59
CA MET A 184 -6.63 -8.32 -6.19
C MET A 184 -7.99 -8.47 -6.87
N GLY A 185 -8.95 -7.63 -6.47
CA GLY A 185 -10.25 -7.49 -7.10
C GLY A 185 -10.31 -6.33 -8.10
N SER A 186 -11.50 -5.82 -8.32
CA SER A 186 -11.70 -4.60 -9.11
C SER A 186 -11.53 -3.38 -8.21
N TYR A 187 -10.78 -2.38 -8.66
CA TYR A 187 -10.62 -1.11 -7.97
C TYR A 187 -10.88 0.06 -8.91
N GLU A 188 -11.26 1.19 -8.35
CA GLU A 188 -11.39 2.46 -9.06
C GLU A 188 -10.20 3.36 -8.77
N ASN A 189 -9.93 4.33 -9.67
CA ASN A 189 -8.92 5.34 -9.38
C ASN A 189 -9.39 6.23 -8.22
N SER A 190 -8.49 6.52 -7.30
CA SER A 190 -8.79 7.40 -6.17
C SER A 190 -9.28 8.77 -6.64
N PRO A 191 -10.38 9.29 -6.09
CA PRO A 191 -10.80 10.67 -6.30
C PRO A 191 -9.91 11.68 -5.56
N LYS A 192 -8.95 11.22 -4.74
CA LYS A 192 -8.04 12.05 -3.95
C LYS A 192 -6.96 12.69 -4.83
N SER A 193 -6.26 13.69 -4.29
CA SER A 193 -5.06 14.26 -4.93
C SER A 193 -4.03 13.16 -5.21
N THR A 194 -3.37 13.21 -6.35
CA THR A 194 -2.38 12.19 -6.75
C THR A 194 -1.16 12.20 -5.82
N CYS A 195 -0.74 13.38 -5.37
CA CYS A 195 0.40 13.54 -4.46
C CYS A 195 -0.07 13.80 -3.02
N ASP A 196 0.66 13.27 -2.05
CA ASP A 196 0.40 13.48 -0.61
C ASP A 196 0.78 14.88 -0.17
N ILE A 197 1.82 15.43 -0.80
CA ILE A 197 2.39 16.74 -0.51
C ILE A 197 2.14 17.67 -1.69
N ASP A 198 1.92 18.94 -1.41
CA ASP A 198 1.91 19.98 -2.44
C ASP A 198 3.31 20.14 -3.04
N ILE A 199 3.54 19.51 -4.19
CA ILE A 199 4.81 19.50 -4.89
C ILE A 199 5.25 20.90 -5.31
N SER A 200 4.32 21.85 -5.47
CA SER A 200 4.64 23.25 -5.87
C SER A 200 5.45 24.00 -4.79
N THR A 201 5.35 23.56 -3.54
CA THR A 201 6.06 24.16 -2.40
C THR A 201 7.50 23.67 -2.27
N LEU A 202 7.89 22.63 -3.02
CA LEU A 202 9.22 22.03 -2.95
C LEU A 202 10.16 22.66 -3.98
N THR A 203 11.42 22.79 -3.58
CA THR A 203 12.51 23.18 -4.49
C THR A 203 13.08 21.95 -5.20
N ASN A 204 13.56 22.14 -6.41
CA ASN A 204 14.41 21.17 -7.11
C ASN A 204 15.81 21.28 -6.59
#